data_4a36bd27b3607521d03be1e58963247e
#
_entry.id   4a36bd27b3607521d03be1e58963247e
#
_cell.length_a   1.000
_cell.length_b   1.000
_cell.length_c   1.000
_cell.angle_alpha   90.00
_cell.angle_beta   90.00
_cell.angle_gamma   90.00
#
_symmetry.space_group_name_H-M   'P 1'
#
loop_
_entity.id
_entity.type
_entity.pdbx_description
1 polymer ?
#
loop_
_entity_poly.entity_id
_entity_poly.type
_entity_poly.pdbx_seq_one_letter_code
_entity_poly.pdbx_strand_id
1 'polypeptide(L)'
;MSDKMKNFIVRAITGVLFVAAIVTCFLRPEAMILLFALVTGLTIWEFTGIVNDIEGVTTNRLITTVAGVYLFFSIAGYCSGIVPSAVFIPYLLTIVYLFIAELYTKAPNPINNWAYTMLAQMYIALPLSTINVLAFRAGADGVVYNYLLPLSVFVFLWTNDTGAYLSGSLFGKHKLFPRVSPGKSWEGSIGGGILVLAVAAGVGLYDTPSLHNGAAELALSIPQWMGLGLVVVFFGTWGDLVESLFKRTIGIKDSGNILPGHGGMLDRFDSSLMAFPAAVVYLYTLTIF
;
A
#
# COMPACT_ATOMS: atom_id res chain seq x y z
N MET A 1 7.04 6.84 35.59
CA MET A 1 7.16 5.98 34.40
C MET A 1 8.23 6.60 33.51
N SER A 2 9.26 5.83 33.09
CA SER A 2 10.33 6.40 32.27
C SER A 2 9.79 6.80 30.89
N ASP A 3 10.40 7.81 30.24
CA ASP A 3 9.96 8.28 28.90
C ASP A 3 10.05 7.15 27.84
N LYS A 4 11.01 6.23 27.99
CA LYS A 4 11.11 5.02 27.15
C LYS A 4 9.86 4.14 27.29
N MET A 5 9.33 3.96 28.51
CA MET A 5 8.14 3.15 28.77
C MET A 5 6.87 3.83 28.21
N LYS A 6 6.77 5.15 28.36
CA LYS A 6 5.65 5.93 27.78
C LYS A 6 5.64 5.79 26.25
N ASN A 7 6.78 5.99 25.60
CA ASN A 7 6.91 5.84 24.15
C ASN A 7 6.59 4.42 23.67
N PHE A 8 7.02 3.39 24.41
CA PHE A 8 6.69 2.02 24.09
C PHE A 8 5.17 1.75 24.15
N ILE A 9 4.51 2.23 25.23
CA ILE A 9 3.04 2.06 25.41
C ILE A 9 2.29 2.80 24.29
N VAL A 10 2.65 4.05 23.99
CA VAL A 10 2.02 4.81 22.89
C VAL A 10 2.15 4.06 21.57
N ARG A 11 3.34 3.58 21.24
CA ARG A 11 3.56 2.78 20.02
C ARG A 11 2.73 1.51 20.00
N ALA A 12 2.69 0.75 21.09
CA ALA A 12 1.90 -0.48 21.16
C ALA A 12 0.40 -0.20 20.96
N ILE A 13 -0.16 0.80 21.63
CA ILE A 13 -1.57 1.18 21.51
C ILE A 13 -1.88 1.65 20.08
N THR A 14 -1.08 2.56 19.53
CA THR A 14 -1.28 3.07 18.17
C THR A 14 -1.20 1.94 17.13
N GLY A 15 -0.26 1.00 17.26
CA GLY A 15 -0.13 -0.15 16.38
C GLY A 15 -1.34 -1.08 16.45
N VAL A 16 -1.83 -1.40 17.66
CA VAL A 16 -3.03 -2.22 17.85
C VAL A 16 -4.27 -1.55 17.26
N LEU A 17 -4.46 -0.25 17.52
CA LEU A 17 -5.58 0.52 16.98
C LEU A 17 -5.53 0.59 15.45
N PHE A 18 -4.34 0.75 14.87
CA PHE A 18 -4.13 0.79 13.43
C PHE A 18 -4.53 -0.56 12.77
N VAL A 19 -4.03 -1.68 13.31
CA VAL A 19 -4.39 -3.01 12.82
C VAL A 19 -5.89 -3.27 13.00
N ALA A 20 -6.45 -2.95 14.16
CA ALA A 20 -7.88 -3.13 14.43
C ALA A 20 -8.75 -2.29 13.47
N ALA A 21 -8.36 -1.04 13.19
CA ALA A 21 -9.06 -0.18 12.23
C ALA A 21 -9.06 -0.80 10.83
N ILE A 22 -7.90 -1.27 10.34
CA ILE A 22 -7.82 -1.93 9.04
C ILE A 22 -8.72 -3.16 9.01
N VAL A 23 -8.55 -4.09 9.96
CA VAL A 23 -9.33 -5.35 9.98
C VAL A 23 -10.83 -5.09 10.06
N THR A 24 -11.27 -4.18 10.92
CA THR A 24 -12.71 -3.87 11.05
C THR A 24 -13.28 -3.18 9.82
N CYS A 25 -12.53 -2.28 9.18
CA CYS A 25 -12.97 -1.62 7.96
C CYS A 25 -13.08 -2.59 6.77
N PHE A 26 -12.25 -3.63 6.71
CA PHE A 26 -12.38 -4.66 5.67
C PHE A 26 -13.65 -5.50 5.78
N LEU A 27 -14.34 -5.53 6.92
CA LEU A 27 -15.60 -6.28 7.05
C LEU A 27 -16.77 -5.65 6.26
N ARG A 28 -16.63 -4.41 5.81
CA ARG A 28 -17.66 -3.68 5.04
C ARG A 28 -17.01 -2.94 3.86
N PRO A 29 -17.52 -3.10 2.63
CA PRO A 29 -16.94 -2.45 1.45
C PRO A 29 -16.88 -0.94 1.57
N GLU A 30 -17.95 -0.31 2.09
CA GLU A 30 -18.00 1.15 2.26
C GLU A 30 -16.94 1.66 3.23
N ALA A 31 -16.73 0.95 4.34
CA ALA A 31 -15.74 1.31 5.35
C ALA A 31 -14.31 1.16 4.80
N MET A 32 -14.03 0.09 4.05
CA MET A 32 -12.75 -0.11 3.37
C MET A 32 -12.49 1.01 2.36
N ILE A 33 -13.47 1.31 1.50
CA ILE A 33 -13.33 2.38 0.50
C ILE A 33 -13.05 3.74 1.18
N LEU A 34 -13.81 4.09 2.22
CA LEU A 34 -13.63 5.37 2.92
C LEU A 34 -12.29 5.44 3.64
N LEU A 35 -11.87 4.37 4.32
CA LEU A 35 -10.57 4.32 5.00
C LEU A 35 -9.42 4.51 3.99
N PHE A 36 -9.43 3.76 2.88
CA PHE A 36 -8.33 3.83 1.92
C PHE A 36 -8.38 5.08 1.02
N ALA A 37 -9.53 5.69 0.81
CA ALA A 37 -9.62 7.02 0.22
C ALA A 37 -8.95 8.08 1.13
N LEU A 38 -9.20 8.01 2.44
CA LEU A 38 -8.55 8.86 3.44
C LEU A 38 -7.03 8.61 3.48
N VAL A 39 -6.61 7.34 3.53
CA VAL A 39 -5.18 6.95 3.48
C VAL A 39 -4.52 7.51 2.22
N THR A 40 -5.14 7.34 1.05
CA THR A 40 -4.63 7.88 -0.23
C THR A 40 -4.47 9.40 -0.17
N GLY A 41 -5.48 10.11 0.31
CA GLY A 41 -5.44 11.56 0.45
C GLY A 41 -4.34 12.03 1.41
N LEU A 42 -4.25 11.42 2.59
CA LEU A 42 -3.24 11.79 3.59
C LEU A 42 -1.82 11.48 3.10
N THR A 43 -1.61 10.34 2.44
CA THR A 43 -0.29 9.95 1.90
C THR A 43 0.16 10.90 0.79
N ILE A 44 -0.74 11.28 -0.14
CA ILE A 44 -0.42 12.26 -1.20
C ILE A 44 -0.17 13.64 -0.58
N TRP A 45 -0.98 14.04 0.38
CA TRP A 45 -0.82 15.30 1.07
C TRP A 45 0.52 15.39 1.81
N GLU A 46 0.93 14.33 2.47
CA GLU A 46 2.23 14.22 3.12
C GLU A 46 3.37 14.24 2.10
N PHE A 47 3.32 13.39 1.07
CA PHE A 47 4.32 13.34 0.02
C PHE A 47 4.51 14.69 -0.69
N THR A 48 3.41 15.33 -1.10
CA THR A 48 3.49 16.64 -1.77
C THR A 48 3.98 17.75 -0.85
N GLY A 49 3.74 17.64 0.47
CA GLY A 49 4.35 18.52 1.48
C GLY A 49 5.88 18.38 1.48
N ILE A 50 6.35 17.13 1.60
CA ILE A 50 7.78 16.82 1.64
C ILE A 50 8.52 17.31 0.37
N VAL A 51 7.96 17.06 -0.82
CA VAL A 51 8.63 17.47 -2.06
C VAL A 51 8.59 19.00 -2.27
N ASN A 52 7.61 19.69 -1.73
CA ASN A 52 7.55 21.14 -1.76
C ASN A 52 8.55 21.83 -0.81
N ASP A 53 9.18 21.08 0.11
CA ASP A 53 10.31 21.56 0.90
C ASP A 53 11.65 21.50 0.11
N ILE A 54 11.65 20.86 -1.07
CA ILE A 54 12.82 20.84 -1.96
C ILE A 54 12.91 22.17 -2.69
N GLU A 55 14.09 22.77 -2.72
CA GLU A 55 14.32 24.06 -3.38
C GLU A 55 13.91 24.01 -4.86
N GLY A 56 13.09 24.96 -5.27
CA GLY A 56 12.60 25.08 -6.65
C GLY A 56 11.43 24.14 -7.01
N VAL A 57 10.87 23.42 -6.05
CA VAL A 57 9.67 22.58 -6.23
C VAL A 57 8.46 23.23 -5.59
N THR A 58 7.37 23.35 -6.36
CA THR A 58 6.10 23.96 -5.90
C THR A 58 4.92 23.24 -6.55
N THR A 59 4.70 21.96 -6.17
CA THR A 59 3.55 21.20 -6.69
C THR A 59 2.23 21.74 -6.13
N ASN A 60 1.17 21.67 -6.93
CA ASN A 60 -0.17 22.02 -6.46
C ASN A 60 -0.71 20.91 -5.54
N ARG A 61 -0.40 21.04 -4.26
CA ARG A 61 -0.70 20.06 -3.21
C ARG A 61 -2.17 19.69 -3.14
N LEU A 62 -3.07 20.67 -3.19
CA LEU A 62 -4.52 20.44 -3.08
C LEU A 62 -5.05 19.66 -4.27
N ILE A 63 -4.79 20.14 -5.50
CA ILE A 63 -5.34 19.53 -6.71
C ILE A 63 -4.74 18.14 -6.93
N THR A 64 -3.44 17.97 -6.66
CA THR A 64 -2.76 16.65 -6.73
C THR A 64 -3.39 15.65 -5.77
N THR A 65 -3.73 16.07 -4.54
CA THR A 65 -4.40 15.21 -3.55
C THR A 65 -5.82 14.88 -3.97
N VAL A 66 -6.60 15.88 -4.40
CA VAL A 66 -7.98 15.66 -4.86
C VAL A 66 -8.02 14.74 -6.08
N ALA A 67 -7.08 14.91 -7.03
CA ALA A 67 -6.97 14.03 -8.19
C ALA A 67 -6.73 12.56 -7.79
N GLY A 68 -5.81 12.31 -6.85
CA GLY A 68 -5.52 10.95 -6.38
C GLY A 68 -6.67 10.32 -5.61
N VAL A 69 -7.35 11.07 -4.75
CA VAL A 69 -8.56 10.60 -4.05
C VAL A 69 -9.70 10.33 -5.05
N TYR A 70 -9.85 11.19 -6.05
CA TYR A 70 -10.84 10.97 -7.11
C TYR A 70 -10.53 9.70 -7.94
N LEU A 71 -9.26 9.47 -8.29
CA LEU A 71 -8.83 8.23 -8.95
C LEU A 71 -9.18 7.01 -8.11
N PHE A 72 -8.91 7.07 -6.80
CA PHE A 72 -9.26 5.99 -5.88
C PHE A 72 -10.77 5.67 -5.90
N PHE A 73 -11.63 6.69 -5.75
CA PHE A 73 -13.08 6.49 -5.82
C PHE A 73 -13.56 6.04 -7.19
N SER A 74 -12.92 6.51 -8.27
CA SER A 74 -13.26 6.09 -9.64
C SER A 74 -12.97 4.59 -9.84
N ILE A 75 -11.82 4.11 -9.38
CA ILE A 75 -11.49 2.68 -9.45
C ILE A 75 -12.41 1.87 -8.54
N ALA A 76 -12.69 2.34 -7.31
CA ALA A 76 -13.63 1.68 -6.40
C ALA A 76 -15.03 1.55 -7.01
N GLY A 77 -15.58 2.64 -7.54
CA GLY A 77 -16.90 2.63 -8.16
C GLY A 77 -16.97 1.79 -9.45
N TYR A 78 -15.91 1.81 -10.25
CA TYR A 78 -15.83 0.97 -11.46
C TYR A 78 -15.71 -0.52 -11.10
N CYS A 79 -14.82 -0.88 -10.17
CA CYS A 79 -14.64 -2.28 -9.73
C CYS A 79 -15.89 -2.83 -9.04
N SER A 80 -16.61 -2.00 -8.29
CA SER A 80 -17.89 -2.39 -7.65
C SER A 80 -19.07 -2.47 -8.62
N GLY A 81 -18.89 -2.10 -9.89
CA GLY A 81 -19.96 -2.09 -10.90
C GLY A 81 -20.99 -0.97 -10.76
N ILE A 82 -20.76 0.00 -9.85
CA ILE A 82 -21.70 1.10 -9.58
C ILE A 82 -21.66 2.15 -10.69
N VAL A 83 -20.47 2.41 -11.27
CA VAL A 83 -20.27 3.45 -12.27
C VAL A 83 -19.59 2.91 -13.53
N PRO A 84 -19.90 3.46 -14.71
CA PRO A 84 -19.26 3.07 -15.97
C PRO A 84 -17.84 3.66 -16.07
N SER A 85 -17.05 3.18 -17.04
CA SER A 85 -15.69 3.65 -17.31
C SER A 85 -15.56 5.15 -17.59
N ALA A 86 -16.66 5.83 -17.98
CA ALA A 86 -16.69 7.28 -18.14
C ALA A 86 -16.31 8.06 -16.87
N VAL A 87 -16.37 7.42 -15.68
CA VAL A 87 -15.92 8.01 -14.40
C VAL A 87 -14.44 8.42 -14.43
N PHE A 88 -13.61 7.86 -15.30
CA PHE A 88 -12.20 8.23 -15.42
C PHE A 88 -11.98 9.54 -16.21
N ILE A 89 -12.97 10.05 -16.95
CA ILE A 89 -12.84 11.28 -17.76
C ILE A 89 -12.45 12.50 -16.92
N PRO A 90 -13.11 12.82 -15.78
CA PRO A 90 -12.70 13.95 -14.95
C PRO A 90 -11.28 13.82 -14.41
N TYR A 91 -10.83 12.61 -14.08
CA TYR A 91 -9.44 12.37 -13.67
C TYR A 91 -8.45 12.74 -14.78
N LEU A 92 -8.69 12.26 -16.01
CA LEU A 92 -7.85 12.58 -17.17
C LEU A 92 -7.82 14.09 -17.44
N LEU A 93 -8.96 14.76 -17.35
CA LEU A 93 -9.02 16.23 -17.48
C LEU A 93 -8.24 16.94 -16.37
N THR A 94 -8.27 16.42 -15.13
CA THR A 94 -7.50 16.98 -14.02
C THR A 94 -5.99 16.81 -14.25
N ILE A 95 -5.56 15.67 -14.80
CA ILE A 95 -4.15 15.47 -15.18
C ILE A 95 -3.73 16.46 -16.26
N VAL A 96 -4.55 16.64 -17.31
CA VAL A 96 -4.28 17.67 -18.35
C VAL A 96 -4.22 19.05 -17.74
N TYR A 97 -5.14 19.41 -16.84
CA TYR A 97 -5.12 20.67 -16.12
C TYR A 97 -3.81 20.86 -15.33
N LEU A 98 -3.34 19.83 -14.61
CA LEU A 98 -2.09 19.92 -13.83
C LEU A 98 -0.86 20.16 -14.71
N PHE A 99 -0.85 19.65 -15.95
CA PHE A 99 0.19 19.99 -16.93
C PHE A 99 0.09 21.44 -17.40
N ILE A 100 -1.11 21.90 -17.76
CA ILE A 100 -1.35 23.25 -18.29
C ILE A 100 -1.15 24.32 -17.21
N ALA A 101 -1.52 24.03 -15.95
CA ALA A 101 -1.41 24.98 -14.84
C ALA A 101 0.01 25.49 -14.62
N GLU A 102 1.03 24.65 -14.86
CA GLU A 102 2.44 25.04 -14.74
C GLU A 102 2.85 26.13 -15.72
N LEU A 103 2.17 26.30 -16.86
CA LEU A 103 2.44 27.41 -17.80
C LEU A 103 2.15 28.78 -17.17
N TYR A 104 1.28 28.82 -16.17
CA TYR A 104 0.82 30.05 -15.52
C TYR A 104 1.48 30.30 -14.16
N THR A 105 2.08 29.30 -13.53
CA THR A 105 2.67 29.42 -12.19
C THR A 105 4.02 30.14 -12.19
N LYS A 106 4.72 30.23 -13.35
CA LYS A 106 6.07 30.79 -13.47
C LYS A 106 7.07 30.16 -12.48
N ALA A 107 6.89 28.88 -12.19
CA ALA A 107 7.76 28.14 -11.28
C ALA A 107 9.20 28.07 -11.83
N PRO A 108 10.23 28.09 -10.95
CA PRO A 108 11.63 28.01 -11.40
C PRO A 108 11.94 26.70 -12.12
N ASN A 109 11.28 25.60 -11.73
CA ASN A 109 11.50 24.28 -12.32
C ASN A 109 10.16 23.52 -12.53
N PRO A 110 9.41 23.83 -13.61
CA PRO A 110 8.14 23.19 -13.90
C PRO A 110 8.27 21.69 -14.18
N ILE A 111 9.43 21.24 -14.70
CA ILE A 111 9.66 19.80 -14.96
C ILE A 111 9.65 19.01 -13.65
N ASN A 112 10.29 19.52 -12.60
CA ASN A 112 10.25 18.85 -11.29
C ASN A 112 8.84 18.85 -10.70
N ASN A 113 8.08 19.93 -10.86
CA ASN A 113 6.68 19.98 -10.42
C ASN A 113 5.83 18.91 -11.11
N TRP A 114 5.94 18.79 -12.44
CA TRP A 114 5.28 17.70 -13.18
C TRP A 114 5.75 16.32 -12.71
N ALA A 115 7.06 16.12 -12.56
CA ALA A 115 7.62 14.84 -12.14
C ALA A 115 7.09 14.42 -10.76
N TYR A 116 7.12 15.30 -9.77
CA TYR A 116 6.62 14.98 -8.43
C TYR A 116 5.09 14.85 -8.37
N THR A 117 4.37 15.66 -9.15
CA THR A 117 2.91 15.54 -9.26
C THR A 117 2.53 14.18 -9.88
N MET A 118 3.18 13.78 -10.97
CA MET A 118 2.93 12.48 -11.59
C MET A 118 3.43 11.33 -10.73
N LEU A 119 4.54 11.49 -10.01
CA LEU A 119 5.01 10.50 -9.04
C LEU A 119 3.97 10.28 -7.93
N ALA A 120 3.33 11.34 -7.40
CA ALA A 120 2.24 11.20 -6.43
C ALA A 120 1.08 10.37 -6.99
N GLN A 121 0.71 10.56 -8.27
CA GLN A 121 -0.36 9.78 -8.90
C GLN A 121 0.05 8.33 -9.17
N MET A 122 1.24 8.10 -9.74
CA MET A 122 1.70 6.78 -10.18
C MET A 122 2.26 5.92 -9.05
N TYR A 123 2.89 6.52 -8.05
CA TYR A 123 3.53 5.81 -6.95
C TYR A 123 2.63 5.65 -5.73
N ILE A 124 1.64 6.54 -5.53
CA ILE A 124 0.76 6.51 -4.35
C ILE A 124 -0.70 6.25 -4.75
N ALA A 125 -1.31 7.15 -5.55
CA ALA A 125 -2.74 7.06 -5.84
C ALA A 125 -3.11 5.77 -6.57
N LEU A 126 -2.43 5.48 -7.67
CA LEU A 126 -2.70 4.29 -8.48
C LEU A 126 -2.45 2.99 -7.70
N PRO A 127 -1.29 2.77 -7.04
CA PRO A 127 -1.06 1.58 -6.24
C PRO A 127 -2.08 1.35 -5.14
N LEU A 128 -2.39 2.37 -4.33
CA LEU A 128 -3.42 2.24 -3.29
C LEU A 128 -4.79 1.95 -3.87
N SER A 129 -5.12 2.50 -5.04
CA SER A 129 -6.40 2.24 -5.70
C SER A 129 -6.55 0.79 -6.17
N THR A 130 -5.44 0.06 -6.43
CA THR A 130 -5.48 -1.35 -6.83
C THR A 130 -6.02 -2.28 -5.75
N ILE A 131 -6.12 -1.83 -4.50
CA ILE A 131 -6.81 -2.57 -3.44
C ILE A 131 -8.27 -2.86 -3.79
N ASN A 132 -8.93 -1.96 -4.54
CA ASN A 132 -10.30 -2.15 -5.00
C ASN A 132 -10.39 -3.27 -6.05
N VAL A 133 -9.37 -3.43 -6.89
CA VAL A 133 -9.30 -4.55 -7.84
C VAL A 133 -9.19 -5.89 -7.10
N LEU A 134 -8.49 -5.94 -5.97
CA LEU A 134 -8.41 -7.13 -5.13
C LEU A 134 -9.73 -7.41 -4.39
N ALA A 135 -10.45 -6.34 -3.99
CA ALA A 135 -11.63 -6.43 -3.15
C ALA A 135 -12.92 -6.76 -3.92
N PHE A 136 -13.02 -6.36 -5.20
CA PHE A 136 -14.23 -6.56 -6.01
C PHE A 136 -13.95 -7.48 -7.18
N ARG A 137 -14.80 -8.49 -7.37
CA ARG A 137 -14.66 -9.48 -8.43
C ARG A 137 -15.98 -9.73 -9.14
N ALA A 138 -15.89 -10.15 -10.40
CA ALA A 138 -17.06 -10.68 -11.11
C ALA A 138 -17.51 -12.00 -10.45
N GLY A 139 -18.77 -12.09 -10.06
CA GLY A 139 -19.44 -13.29 -9.60
C GLY A 139 -20.55 -13.70 -10.56
N ALA A 140 -21.25 -14.81 -10.30
CA ALA A 140 -22.32 -15.32 -11.15
C ALA A 140 -23.49 -14.33 -11.29
N ASP A 141 -23.83 -13.63 -10.20
CA ASP A 141 -24.99 -12.73 -10.12
C ASP A 141 -24.58 -11.24 -10.10
N GLY A 142 -23.35 -10.90 -10.49
CA GLY A 142 -22.82 -9.54 -10.49
C GLY A 142 -21.51 -9.42 -9.75
N VAL A 143 -21.16 -8.20 -9.32
CA VAL A 143 -19.90 -7.94 -8.60
C VAL A 143 -20.06 -8.33 -7.14
N VAL A 144 -19.08 -9.10 -6.63
CA VAL A 144 -19.01 -9.56 -5.24
C VAL A 144 -17.82 -8.89 -4.54
N TYR A 145 -18.07 -8.40 -3.33
CA TYR A 145 -17.03 -7.92 -2.44
C TYR A 145 -16.38 -9.08 -1.70
N ASN A 146 -15.06 -9.13 -1.73
CA ASN A 146 -14.28 -10.11 -0.98
C ASN A 146 -13.17 -9.38 -0.20
N TYR A 147 -13.21 -9.50 1.12
CA TYR A 147 -12.22 -8.88 2.01
C TYR A 147 -10.93 -9.70 2.14
N LEU A 148 -10.99 -11.01 1.84
CA LEU A 148 -9.89 -11.93 2.16
C LEU A 148 -8.62 -11.63 1.37
N LEU A 149 -8.73 -11.34 0.06
CA LEU A 149 -7.57 -11.01 -0.78
C LEU A 149 -6.84 -9.75 -0.30
N PRO A 150 -7.47 -8.56 -0.23
CA PRO A 150 -6.75 -7.37 0.17
C PRO A 150 -6.28 -7.44 1.63
N LEU A 151 -7.02 -8.08 2.54
CA LEU A 151 -6.60 -8.28 3.91
C LEU A 151 -5.41 -9.24 4.01
N SER A 152 -5.38 -10.31 3.20
CA SER A 152 -4.25 -11.25 3.19
C SER A 152 -2.94 -10.59 2.79
N VAL A 153 -2.96 -9.61 1.88
CA VAL A 153 -1.76 -8.83 1.53
C VAL A 153 -1.20 -8.13 2.75
N PHE A 154 -2.04 -7.48 3.57
CA PHE A 154 -1.58 -6.87 4.84
C PHE A 154 -1.07 -7.90 5.82
N VAL A 155 -1.78 -9.01 6.00
CA VAL A 155 -1.35 -10.09 6.90
C VAL A 155 0.03 -10.60 6.46
N PHE A 156 0.27 -10.76 5.16
CA PHE A 156 1.57 -11.22 4.65
C PHE A 156 2.67 -10.16 4.85
N LEU A 157 2.37 -8.87 4.66
CA LEU A 157 3.32 -7.79 4.94
C LEU A 157 3.69 -7.74 6.42
N TRP A 158 2.72 -7.74 7.33
CA TRP A 158 2.98 -7.73 8.78
C TRP A 158 3.71 -8.99 9.25
N THR A 159 3.39 -10.14 8.67
CA THR A 159 4.08 -11.40 8.93
C THR A 159 5.53 -11.34 8.45
N ASN A 160 5.76 -10.81 7.24
CA ASN A 160 7.09 -10.62 6.69
C ASN A 160 7.95 -9.71 7.58
N ASP A 161 7.41 -8.56 8.01
CA ASP A 161 8.12 -7.62 8.86
C ASP A 161 8.51 -8.24 10.20
N THR A 162 7.57 -8.96 10.82
CA THR A 162 7.81 -9.68 12.07
C THR A 162 8.86 -10.78 11.90
N GLY A 163 8.70 -11.61 10.88
CA GLY A 163 9.62 -12.70 10.58
C GLY A 163 11.01 -12.20 10.19
N ALA A 164 11.07 -11.12 9.39
CA ALA A 164 12.33 -10.50 8.99
C ALA A 164 13.06 -9.87 10.18
N TYR A 165 12.33 -9.23 11.09
CA TYR A 165 12.91 -8.70 12.33
C TYR A 165 13.48 -9.81 13.22
N LEU A 166 12.71 -10.87 13.48
CA LEU A 166 13.15 -11.99 14.32
C LEU A 166 14.35 -12.71 13.72
N SER A 167 14.27 -13.13 12.47
CA SER A 167 15.36 -13.85 11.79
C SER A 167 16.58 -12.97 11.58
N GLY A 168 16.39 -11.71 11.21
CA GLY A 168 17.47 -10.75 11.02
C GLY A 168 18.19 -10.39 12.32
N SER A 169 17.47 -10.33 13.45
CA SER A 169 18.09 -10.10 14.76
C SER A 169 18.91 -11.30 15.28
N LEU A 170 18.49 -12.52 14.95
CA LEU A 170 19.15 -13.75 15.39
C LEU A 170 20.29 -14.19 14.46
N PHE A 171 20.09 -14.07 13.15
CA PHE A 171 20.95 -14.67 12.13
C PHE A 171 21.55 -13.68 11.13
N GLY A 172 21.14 -12.39 11.16
CA GLY A 172 21.45 -11.38 10.15
C GLY A 172 22.93 -11.02 10.07
N LYS A 173 23.63 -11.61 9.11
CA LYS A 173 25.06 -11.37 8.83
C LYS A 173 25.27 -10.57 7.55
N HIS A 174 24.48 -10.86 6.50
CA HIS A 174 24.63 -10.25 5.18
C HIS A 174 23.59 -9.16 4.99
N LYS A 175 24.05 -7.90 4.88
CA LYS A 175 23.16 -6.75 4.69
C LYS A 175 22.54 -6.77 3.30
N LEU A 176 21.22 -6.47 3.23
CA LEU A 176 20.48 -6.44 1.96
C LEU A 176 20.82 -5.19 1.14
N PHE A 177 20.67 -4.00 1.74
CA PHE A 177 20.97 -2.70 1.11
C PHE A 177 21.56 -1.70 2.12
N PRO A 178 22.89 -1.79 2.42
CA PRO A 178 23.53 -1.00 3.49
C PRO A 178 23.35 0.52 3.33
N ARG A 179 23.38 1.01 2.08
CA ARG A 179 23.28 2.44 1.76
C ARG A 179 21.91 3.04 2.08
N VAL A 180 20.86 2.28 1.93
CA VAL A 180 19.45 2.74 2.02
C VAL A 180 18.84 2.34 3.36
N SER A 181 18.96 1.07 3.71
CA SER A 181 18.41 0.47 4.93
C SER A 181 19.41 -0.47 5.60
N PRO A 182 20.31 0.04 6.46
CA PRO A 182 21.38 -0.76 7.07
C PRO A 182 20.86 -1.82 8.06
N GLY A 183 19.59 -1.74 8.46
CA GLY A 183 18.96 -2.72 9.35
C GLY A 183 18.57 -4.02 8.66
N LYS A 184 18.24 -4.00 7.37
CA LYS A 184 17.76 -5.16 6.61
C LYS A 184 18.91 -6.12 6.27
N SER A 185 18.63 -7.44 6.36
CA SER A 185 19.55 -8.52 6.01
C SER A 185 18.89 -9.57 5.12
N TRP A 186 19.68 -10.30 4.34
CA TRP A 186 19.20 -11.41 3.50
C TRP A 186 18.56 -12.51 4.35
N GLU A 187 19.19 -12.86 5.47
CA GLU A 187 18.68 -13.87 6.41
C GLU A 187 17.33 -13.46 6.99
N GLY A 188 17.17 -12.15 7.29
CA GLY A 188 15.90 -11.59 7.71
C GLY A 188 14.83 -11.76 6.63
N SER A 189 15.11 -11.34 5.40
CA SER A 189 14.15 -11.43 4.29
C SER A 189 13.75 -12.88 3.97
N ILE A 190 14.69 -13.82 4.03
CA ILE A 190 14.42 -15.25 3.83
C ILE A 190 13.54 -15.79 4.97
N GLY A 191 13.88 -15.47 6.23
CA GLY A 191 13.08 -15.91 7.38
C GLY A 191 11.67 -15.35 7.40
N GLY A 192 11.50 -14.07 7.01
CA GLY A 192 10.19 -13.45 6.79
C GLY A 192 9.41 -14.20 5.72
N GLY A 193 10.03 -14.49 4.58
CA GLY A 193 9.41 -15.25 3.49
C GLY A 193 8.97 -16.66 3.90
N ILE A 194 9.77 -17.38 4.67
CA ILE A 194 9.40 -18.72 5.19
C ILE A 194 8.16 -18.63 6.10
N LEU A 195 8.11 -17.63 6.98
CA LEU A 195 6.97 -17.44 7.86
C LEU A 195 5.71 -17.07 7.07
N VAL A 196 5.85 -16.21 6.03
CA VAL A 196 4.72 -15.88 5.13
C VAL A 196 4.22 -17.09 4.38
N LEU A 197 5.10 -17.99 3.90
CA LEU A 197 4.68 -19.22 3.24
C LEU A 197 3.80 -20.10 4.16
N ALA A 198 4.16 -20.22 5.44
CA ALA A 198 3.35 -20.95 6.41
C ALA A 198 1.98 -20.31 6.64
N VAL A 199 1.94 -18.97 6.78
CA VAL A 199 0.69 -18.20 6.93
C VAL A 199 -0.16 -18.28 5.66
N ALA A 200 0.44 -18.15 4.48
CA ALA A 200 -0.26 -18.26 3.21
C ALA A 200 -0.87 -19.67 2.98
N ALA A 201 -0.14 -20.72 3.39
CA ALA A 201 -0.72 -22.08 3.39
C ALA A 201 -1.91 -22.17 4.34
N GLY A 202 -1.85 -21.55 5.52
CA GLY A 202 -2.96 -21.47 6.47
C GLY A 202 -4.18 -20.73 5.90
N VAL A 203 -3.95 -19.61 5.20
CA VAL A 203 -5.03 -18.90 4.48
C VAL A 203 -5.63 -19.77 3.38
N GLY A 204 -4.80 -20.49 2.61
CA GLY A 204 -5.29 -21.42 1.59
C GLY A 204 -6.09 -22.60 2.16
N LEU A 205 -5.75 -23.07 3.37
CA LEU A 205 -6.56 -24.07 4.08
C LEU A 205 -7.90 -23.48 4.54
N TYR A 206 -7.93 -22.23 4.98
CA TYR A 206 -9.16 -21.54 5.36
C TYR A 206 -10.07 -21.29 4.14
N ASP A 207 -9.51 -20.95 2.98
CA ASP A 207 -10.23 -20.69 1.71
C ASP A 207 -10.70 -21.99 0.99
N THR A 208 -10.67 -23.14 1.65
CA THR A 208 -11.10 -24.39 1.03
C THR A 208 -12.62 -24.60 1.08
N PRO A 209 -13.23 -25.25 0.04
CA PRO A 209 -14.67 -25.52 0.00
C PRO A 209 -15.20 -26.31 1.21
N SER A 210 -14.35 -27.12 1.85
CA SER A 210 -14.71 -27.92 3.03
C SER A 210 -15.03 -27.08 4.27
N LEU A 211 -14.45 -25.88 4.39
CA LEU A 211 -14.71 -24.98 5.52
C LEU A 211 -15.86 -24.00 5.25
N HIS A 212 -16.21 -23.78 3.97
CA HIS A 212 -17.26 -22.83 3.55
C HIS A 212 -18.49 -23.52 2.93
N ASN A 213 -18.84 -24.74 3.41
CA ASN A 213 -20.02 -25.49 2.93
C ASN A 213 -20.08 -25.67 1.40
N GLY A 214 -18.93 -25.82 0.77
CA GLY A 214 -18.81 -26.06 -0.68
C GLY A 214 -18.65 -24.82 -1.55
N ALA A 215 -18.69 -23.61 -0.99
CA ALA A 215 -18.40 -22.37 -1.71
C ALA A 215 -17.03 -21.83 -1.29
N ALA A 216 -15.98 -22.14 -2.04
CA ALA A 216 -14.69 -21.47 -1.89
C ALA A 216 -14.86 -19.99 -2.28
N GLU A 217 -14.50 -19.06 -1.38
CA GLU A 217 -14.64 -17.63 -1.66
C GLU A 217 -13.78 -17.19 -2.86
N LEU A 218 -12.61 -17.77 -3.05
CA LEU A 218 -11.65 -17.38 -4.08
C LEU A 218 -11.23 -18.50 -5.03
N ALA A 219 -11.46 -19.75 -4.66
CA ALA A 219 -11.03 -20.95 -5.39
C ALA A 219 -9.52 -21.01 -5.66
N LEU A 220 -8.70 -20.31 -4.86
CA LEU A 220 -7.25 -20.39 -4.95
C LEU A 220 -6.76 -21.67 -4.25
N SER A 221 -5.93 -22.44 -4.95
CA SER A 221 -5.23 -23.56 -4.34
C SER A 221 -4.17 -23.09 -3.33
N ILE A 222 -3.80 -23.96 -2.38
CA ILE A 222 -2.74 -23.66 -1.40
C ILE A 222 -1.44 -23.18 -2.08
N PRO A 223 -0.92 -23.83 -3.16
CA PRO A 223 0.25 -23.32 -3.87
C PRO A 223 0.07 -21.93 -4.46
N GLN A 224 -1.14 -21.56 -4.92
CA GLN A 224 -1.42 -20.22 -5.44
C GLN A 224 -1.43 -19.18 -4.32
N TRP A 225 -1.97 -19.50 -3.14
CA TRP A 225 -1.85 -18.66 -1.95
C TRP A 225 -0.39 -18.48 -1.53
N MET A 226 0.42 -19.54 -1.54
CA MET A 226 1.84 -19.46 -1.24
C MET A 226 2.59 -18.61 -2.28
N GLY A 227 2.23 -18.73 -3.55
CA GLY A 227 2.76 -17.88 -4.63
C GLY A 227 2.42 -16.40 -4.42
N LEU A 228 1.17 -16.08 -4.04
CA LEU A 228 0.76 -14.72 -3.67
C LEU A 228 1.59 -14.21 -2.48
N GLY A 229 1.80 -15.04 -1.46
CA GLY A 229 2.65 -14.70 -0.32
C GLY A 229 4.07 -14.33 -0.73
N LEU A 230 4.70 -15.10 -1.62
CA LEU A 230 6.05 -14.80 -2.12
C LEU A 230 6.10 -13.49 -2.93
N VAL A 231 5.10 -13.25 -3.76
CA VAL A 231 4.98 -11.98 -4.51
C VAL A 231 4.88 -10.81 -3.55
N VAL A 232 4.04 -10.90 -2.52
CA VAL A 232 3.88 -9.85 -1.51
C VAL A 232 5.18 -9.62 -0.72
N VAL A 233 5.89 -10.68 -0.32
CA VAL A 233 7.19 -10.57 0.38
C VAL A 233 8.21 -9.85 -0.47
N PHE A 234 8.35 -10.28 -1.73
CA PHE A 234 9.33 -9.68 -2.65
C PHE A 234 9.01 -8.21 -2.87
N PHE A 235 7.83 -7.89 -3.37
CA PHE A 235 7.48 -6.52 -3.73
C PHE A 235 7.27 -5.62 -2.49
N GLY A 236 6.81 -6.15 -1.35
CA GLY A 236 6.76 -5.41 -0.10
C GLY A 236 8.13 -5.02 0.42
N THR A 237 9.10 -5.94 0.41
CA THR A 237 10.48 -5.64 0.81
C THR A 237 11.12 -4.57 -0.08
N TRP A 238 10.90 -4.65 -1.41
CA TRP A 238 11.39 -3.65 -2.36
C TRP A 238 10.64 -2.32 -2.25
N GLY A 239 9.34 -2.33 -1.91
CA GLY A 239 8.54 -1.12 -1.69
C GLY A 239 9.11 -0.26 -0.56
N ASP A 240 9.36 -0.84 0.62
CA ASP A 240 10.04 -0.17 1.74
C ASP A 240 11.44 0.34 1.35
N LEU A 241 12.22 -0.43 0.56
CA LEU A 241 13.54 0.03 0.11
C LEU A 241 13.44 1.23 -0.84
N VAL A 242 12.44 1.27 -1.73
CA VAL A 242 12.20 2.40 -2.63
C VAL A 242 11.81 3.65 -1.84
N GLU A 243 10.90 3.52 -0.88
CA GLU A 243 10.50 4.61 0.00
C GLU A 243 11.68 5.09 0.87
N SER A 244 12.44 4.16 1.42
CA SER A 244 13.65 4.47 2.16
C SER A 244 14.67 5.22 1.30
N LEU A 245 14.87 4.83 0.02
CA LEU A 245 15.74 5.54 -0.90
C LEU A 245 15.26 6.97 -1.13
N PHE A 246 13.97 7.16 -1.38
CA PHE A 246 13.35 8.48 -1.51
C PHE A 246 13.66 9.35 -0.28
N LYS A 247 13.38 8.87 0.94
CA LYS A 247 13.67 9.61 2.18
C LYS A 247 15.14 9.99 2.33
N ARG A 248 16.06 9.05 2.05
CA ARG A 248 17.51 9.34 2.14
C ARG A 248 17.97 10.37 1.11
N THR A 249 17.40 10.35 -0.09
CA THR A 249 17.74 11.31 -1.14
C THR A 249 17.40 12.75 -0.75
N ILE A 250 16.31 12.95 -0.02
CA ILE A 250 15.88 14.27 0.45
C ILE A 250 16.34 14.57 1.90
N GLY A 251 17.16 13.70 2.51
CA GLY A 251 17.79 13.96 3.81
C GLY A 251 16.89 13.75 5.02
N ILE A 252 15.73 13.10 4.87
CA ILE A 252 14.82 12.80 5.98
C ILE A 252 14.88 11.33 6.37
N LYS A 253 14.30 11.00 7.54
CA LYS A 253 14.18 9.63 8.02
C LYS A 253 12.73 9.14 8.03
N ASP A 254 11.84 9.95 8.54
CA ASP A 254 10.41 9.67 8.65
C ASP A 254 9.65 10.65 7.75
N SER A 255 8.59 10.20 7.09
CA SER A 255 7.85 11.01 6.12
C SER A 255 6.93 12.05 6.79
N GLY A 256 6.60 11.85 8.07
CA GLY A 256 5.74 12.76 8.82
C GLY A 256 5.53 12.32 10.27
N ASN A 257 4.55 12.93 10.94
CA ASN A 257 4.22 12.68 12.33
C ASN A 257 2.71 12.49 12.55
N ILE A 258 1.97 12.07 11.51
CA ILE A 258 0.51 11.91 11.58
C ILE A 258 0.13 10.83 12.59
N LEU A 259 0.91 9.75 12.67
CA LEU A 259 0.68 8.68 13.64
C LEU A 259 1.67 8.78 14.80
N PRO A 260 1.21 9.11 16.04
CA PRO A 260 2.09 9.25 17.18
C PRO A 260 2.98 8.02 17.40
N GLY A 261 4.30 8.22 17.38
CA GLY A 261 5.30 7.16 17.56
C GLY A 261 5.50 6.22 16.36
N HIS A 262 4.78 6.42 15.25
CA HIS A 262 4.82 5.57 14.06
C HIS A 262 5.22 6.29 12.77
N GLY A 263 5.52 7.58 12.80
CA GLY A 263 5.90 8.36 11.62
C GLY A 263 4.72 8.86 10.80
N GLY A 264 4.94 9.02 9.51
CA GLY A 264 3.93 9.49 8.59
C GLY A 264 3.04 8.39 8.02
N MET A 265 2.09 8.81 7.19
CA MET A 265 1.20 7.89 6.48
C MET A 265 1.95 7.11 5.40
N LEU A 266 2.88 7.76 4.69
CA LEU A 266 3.72 7.11 3.68
C LEU A 266 4.57 6.00 4.30
N ASP A 267 5.17 6.24 5.50
CA ASP A 267 5.94 5.23 6.25
C ASP A 267 5.13 3.97 6.63
N ARG A 268 3.80 4.05 6.64
CA ARG A 268 2.93 2.92 7.03
C ARG A 268 2.44 2.08 5.85
N PHE A 269 2.45 2.65 4.67
CA PHE A 269 1.96 1.99 3.46
C PHE A 269 3.04 1.79 2.40
N ASP A 270 4.31 2.11 2.70
CA ASP A 270 5.48 1.98 1.82
C ASP A 270 5.57 0.62 1.11
N SER A 271 5.53 -0.47 1.88
CA SER A 271 5.55 -1.85 1.40
C SER A 271 4.31 -2.17 0.55
N SER A 272 3.15 -1.64 0.95
CA SER A 272 1.87 -1.90 0.26
C SER A 272 1.77 -1.23 -1.10
N LEU A 273 2.48 -0.09 -1.31
CA LEU A 273 2.49 0.62 -2.59
C LEU A 273 3.01 -0.25 -3.76
N MET A 274 3.90 -1.20 -3.50
CA MET A 274 4.34 -2.16 -4.50
C MET A 274 3.66 -3.52 -4.39
N ALA A 275 3.28 -3.94 -3.18
CA ALA A 275 2.68 -5.25 -2.96
C ALA A 275 1.27 -5.35 -3.58
N PHE A 276 0.42 -4.32 -3.48
CA PHE A 276 -0.93 -4.36 -4.05
C PHE A 276 -0.93 -4.51 -5.58
N PRO A 277 -0.24 -3.64 -6.36
CA PRO A 277 -0.18 -3.82 -7.81
C PRO A 277 0.39 -5.18 -8.22
N ALA A 278 1.44 -5.63 -7.51
CA ALA A 278 2.06 -6.92 -7.79
C ALA A 278 1.11 -8.09 -7.51
N ALA A 279 0.33 -8.03 -6.42
CA ALA A 279 -0.71 -9.02 -6.13
C ALA A 279 -1.78 -9.06 -7.23
N VAL A 280 -2.22 -7.89 -7.71
CA VAL A 280 -3.17 -7.81 -8.85
C VAL A 280 -2.57 -8.48 -10.08
N VAL A 281 -1.34 -8.12 -10.47
CA VAL A 281 -0.67 -8.72 -11.64
C VAL A 281 -0.55 -10.23 -11.50
N TYR A 282 -0.14 -10.72 -10.32
CA TYR A 282 -0.05 -12.16 -10.06
C TYR A 282 -1.39 -12.87 -10.25
N LEU A 283 -2.47 -12.33 -9.69
CA LEU A 283 -3.81 -12.93 -9.80
C LEU A 283 -4.35 -12.89 -11.23
N TYR A 284 -4.04 -11.84 -12.00
CA TYR A 284 -4.35 -11.81 -13.44
C TYR A 284 -3.59 -12.88 -14.21
N THR A 285 -2.34 -13.19 -13.87
CA THR A 285 -1.60 -14.30 -14.51
C THR A 285 -2.18 -15.67 -14.22
N LEU A 286 -2.93 -15.81 -13.14
CA LEU A 286 -3.68 -17.02 -12.79
C LEU A 286 -5.08 -17.09 -13.42
N THR A 287 -5.46 -16.09 -14.22
CA THR A 287 -6.80 -15.96 -14.83
C THR A 287 -7.94 -15.98 -13.81
N ILE A 288 -7.74 -15.33 -12.67
CA ILE A 288 -8.68 -15.32 -11.54
C ILE A 288 -9.69 -14.16 -11.62
N PHE A 289 -9.40 -13.16 -12.45
CA PHE A 289 -10.28 -12.03 -12.72
C PHE A 289 -10.98 -12.16 -14.06
#